data_4ffd61ca1498d500afe3ff1a91aabb5e
#
_entry.id   4ffd61ca1498d500afe3ff1a91aabb5e
#
_cell.length_a   1.000
_cell.length_b   1.000
_cell.length_c   1.000
_cell.angle_alpha   90.00
_cell.angle_beta   90.00
_cell.angle_gamma   90.00
#
_symmetry.space_group_name_H-M   'P 1'
#
loop_
_entity.id
_entity.type
_entity.pdbx_description
1 polymer ?
#
loop_
_entity_poly.entity_id
_entity_poly.type
_entity_poly.pdbx_seq_one_letter_code
_entity_poly.pdbx_strand_id
1 'polypeptide(L)'
;LNNTPSLEANTFLSSEFLAGALQSTKIEDEDSMGTQRLIDVKNSQLSPSLSASFGYNYSSNPVKVRADSPGYLQDGVTAQMNLSFNLGLGEYGIGDEVLATPSFMLMQMRTYNDPVKDYGNTQNVYDVDVQIVGFSMPFVLPDDFIVTLGHSYVRPIAFRTKNVISYSNTPSLTLAKNFPLPTGDVVTFTAGISYSFTEGDTLKEQISDPVYYDFIAAVMDQSGNGSASALYPSNLQDSLTHTLNLVYTKPIGERLTISPSVVYSNSMYTSGSFVGRSDQTYSVGTNAAYPIFDWFSVSASANHMWKESSDTSTEFKDFVGGVTFGVNYAF
;
A
#
# COMPACT_ATOMS: atom_id res chain seq x y z
N LEU A 1 -5.08 -20.89 3.13
CA LEU A 1 -3.98 -19.94 3.26
C LEU A 1 -4.01 -18.93 2.14
N ASN A 2 -5.06 -18.16 2.12
CA ASN A 2 -5.18 -16.99 1.27
C ASN A 2 -4.79 -15.74 2.02
N ASN A 3 -3.74 -15.86 2.79
CA ASN A 3 -3.01 -14.73 3.23
C ASN A 3 -1.69 -14.70 2.45
N THR A 4 -1.76 -14.61 1.10
CA THR A 4 -0.88 -13.61 0.53
C THR A 4 -1.21 -12.37 1.35
N PRO A 5 -0.25 -11.73 2.03
CA PRO A 5 -0.52 -10.44 2.60
C PRO A 5 -1.22 -9.70 1.48
N SER A 6 -2.49 -9.34 1.65
CA SER A 6 -3.07 -8.28 0.86
C SER A 6 -2.16 -7.12 1.18
N LEU A 7 -1.12 -7.03 0.36
CA LEU A 7 -0.20 -5.93 0.41
C LEU A 7 -1.11 -4.73 0.27
N GLU A 8 -1.35 -4.09 1.38
CA GLU A 8 -1.96 -2.79 1.45
C GLU A 8 -1.02 -1.80 0.77
N ALA A 9 -0.67 -2.09 -0.49
CA ALA A 9 0.02 -1.17 -1.38
C ALA A 9 -0.75 0.15 -1.47
N ASN A 10 -2.07 0.11 -1.20
CA ASN A 10 -2.92 1.29 -1.23
C ASN A 10 -2.76 2.20 -0.02
N THR A 11 -2.32 1.71 1.13
CA THR A 11 -2.17 2.54 2.34
C THR A 11 -0.82 3.28 2.36
N PHE A 12 0.21 2.73 1.72
CA PHE A 12 1.51 3.39 1.65
C PHE A 12 1.58 4.55 0.64
N LEU A 13 0.75 4.52 -0.40
CA LEU A 13 0.75 5.56 -1.42
C LEU A 13 0.07 6.86 -0.98
N SER A 14 -0.79 6.84 0.07
CA SER A 14 -1.67 7.96 0.35
C SER A 14 -1.06 9.08 1.19
N SER A 15 -0.16 8.80 2.13
CA SER A 15 0.28 9.83 3.07
C SER A 15 1.56 10.58 2.66
N GLU A 16 2.52 9.90 2.07
CA GLU A 16 3.76 10.56 1.63
C GLU A 16 3.62 11.27 0.27
N PHE A 17 2.75 10.73 -0.59
CA PHE A 17 2.50 11.32 -1.91
C PHE A 17 1.72 12.63 -1.85
N LEU A 18 0.78 12.76 -0.90
CA LEU A 18 0.02 13.99 -0.67
C LEU A 18 0.87 15.12 -0.07
N ALA A 19 1.91 14.79 0.71
CA ALA A 19 2.79 15.79 1.29
C ALA A 19 3.69 16.49 0.25
N GLY A 20 4.03 15.81 -0.84
CA GLY A 20 4.82 16.40 -1.95
C GLY A 20 4.01 17.32 -2.88
N ALA A 21 2.70 17.11 -2.99
CA ALA A 21 1.83 17.89 -3.89
C ALA A 21 1.38 19.24 -3.29
N LEU A 22 1.63 19.48 -1.99
CA LEU A 22 1.14 20.65 -1.26
C LEU A 22 2.08 21.88 -1.25
N GLN A 23 3.17 21.88 -2.02
CA GLN A 23 3.89 23.11 -2.26
C GLN A 23 3.15 23.97 -3.31
N SER A 24 2.19 24.77 -2.85
CA SER A 24 1.48 25.71 -3.70
C SER A 24 2.44 26.79 -4.20
N THR A 25 2.82 26.73 -5.45
CA THR A 25 3.35 27.90 -6.16
C THR A 25 2.20 28.81 -6.55
N LYS A 26 2.24 30.06 -6.10
CA LYS A 26 1.35 31.12 -6.57
C LYS A 26 1.44 31.24 -8.09
N ILE A 27 0.31 31.09 -8.75
CA ILE A 27 0.17 31.34 -10.20
C ILE A 27 0.11 32.86 -10.38
N GLU A 28 1.07 33.44 -11.10
CA GLU A 28 0.98 34.80 -11.59
C GLU A 28 0.26 34.82 -12.94
N ASP A 29 -0.78 35.66 -13.05
CA ASP A 29 -1.58 35.87 -14.26
C ASP A 29 -0.72 36.43 -15.40
N GLU A 30 -0.67 35.73 -16.52
CA GLU A 30 -0.33 36.33 -17.82
C GLU A 30 -1.52 36.25 -18.77
N ASP A 31 -2.14 37.38 -19.05
CA ASP A 31 -3.11 37.58 -20.13
C ASP A 31 -2.46 37.29 -21.49
N SER A 32 -2.78 36.18 -22.11
CA SER A 32 -2.58 35.97 -23.54
C SER A 32 -3.85 35.48 -24.21
N MET A 33 -4.53 36.37 -24.94
CA MET A 33 -5.56 35.99 -25.91
C MET A 33 -4.94 35.21 -27.07
N GLY A 34 -5.01 33.88 -27.00
CA GLY A 34 -4.63 32.97 -28.08
C GLY A 34 -5.27 31.63 -27.87
N THR A 35 -5.88 31.09 -28.91
CA THR A 35 -6.50 29.75 -29.07
C THR A 35 -6.74 28.99 -27.77
N GLN A 36 -8.00 28.89 -27.36
CA GLN A 36 -8.40 28.14 -26.15
C GLN A 36 -7.78 26.73 -26.15
N ARG A 37 -6.68 26.56 -25.46
CA ARG A 37 -6.13 25.26 -25.15
C ARG A 37 -6.86 24.74 -23.93
N LEU A 38 -7.49 23.60 -24.07
CA LEU A 38 -8.15 22.92 -22.96
C LEU A 38 -7.14 22.53 -21.87
N ILE A 39 -5.89 22.31 -22.26
CA ILE A 39 -4.77 21.93 -21.38
C ILE A 39 -3.62 22.89 -21.63
N ASP A 40 -3.15 23.52 -20.59
CA ASP A 40 -1.96 24.39 -20.57
C ASP A 40 -0.83 23.73 -19.81
N VAL A 41 0.37 23.73 -20.38
CA VAL A 41 1.56 23.16 -19.73
C VAL A 41 2.16 24.25 -18.82
N LYS A 42 1.96 24.14 -17.52
CA LYS A 42 2.51 25.07 -16.53
C LYS A 42 4.00 24.81 -16.28
N ASN A 43 4.39 23.54 -16.20
CA ASN A 43 5.78 23.12 -16.04
C ASN A 43 5.99 21.80 -16.77
N SER A 44 6.90 21.77 -17.75
CA SER A 44 7.23 20.54 -18.49
C SER A 44 8.47 19.83 -17.93
N GLN A 45 9.06 20.33 -16.85
CA GLN A 45 10.26 19.78 -16.28
C GLN A 45 9.98 18.44 -15.59
N LEU A 46 10.72 17.39 -15.99
CA LEU A 46 10.71 16.13 -15.29
C LEU A 46 11.36 16.29 -13.91
N SER A 47 10.74 15.69 -12.89
CA SER A 47 11.25 15.72 -11.52
C SER A 47 11.51 14.29 -11.02
N PRO A 48 12.69 13.73 -11.27
CA PRO A 48 13.05 12.41 -10.76
C PRO A 48 13.43 12.47 -9.27
N SER A 49 13.03 11.43 -8.53
CA SER A 49 13.50 11.22 -7.17
C SER A 49 13.77 9.75 -6.89
N LEU A 50 14.70 9.48 -6.01
CA LEU A 50 15.06 8.16 -5.53
C LEU A 50 14.90 8.12 -4.02
N SER A 51 14.20 7.11 -3.51
CA SER A 51 14.10 6.90 -2.06
C SER A 51 14.44 5.46 -1.70
N ALA A 52 15.03 5.31 -0.52
CA ALA A 52 15.28 4.02 0.09
C ALA A 52 14.87 4.05 1.54
N SER A 53 14.28 2.97 2.04
CA SER A 53 13.97 2.86 3.46
C SER A 53 14.26 1.47 4.00
N PHE A 54 14.52 1.43 5.30
CA PHE A 54 14.66 0.21 6.08
C PHE A 54 13.79 0.32 7.32
N GLY A 55 12.87 -0.62 7.46
CA GLY A 55 11.97 -0.73 8.60
C GLY A 55 12.21 -2.00 9.41
N TYR A 56 12.00 -1.91 10.72
CA TYR A 56 12.01 -3.03 11.63
C TYR A 56 10.75 -2.99 12.47
N ASN A 57 9.87 -3.98 12.29
CA ASN A 57 8.54 -3.99 12.83
C ASN A 57 8.27 -5.24 13.65
N TYR A 58 7.63 -5.08 14.78
CA TYR A 58 7.00 -6.13 15.56
C TYR A 58 5.55 -6.30 15.08
N SER A 59 5.07 -7.53 14.96
CA SER A 59 3.67 -7.86 14.72
C SER A 59 3.20 -8.88 15.75
N SER A 60 2.02 -8.68 16.29
CA SER A 60 1.38 -9.64 17.22
C SER A 60 0.75 -10.83 16.50
N ASN A 61 0.60 -10.73 15.16
CA ASN A 61 0.04 -11.78 14.32
C ASN A 61 0.64 -11.69 12.91
N PRO A 62 1.93 -12.02 12.75
CA PRO A 62 2.66 -11.80 11.50
C PRO A 62 2.09 -12.57 10.30
N VAL A 63 1.37 -13.65 10.53
CA VAL A 63 0.73 -14.46 9.48
C VAL A 63 -0.69 -13.98 9.16
N LYS A 64 -1.25 -13.09 10.00
CA LYS A 64 -2.60 -12.51 9.84
C LYS A 64 -3.70 -13.58 9.68
N VAL A 65 -3.70 -14.55 10.59
CA VAL A 65 -4.71 -15.62 10.67
C VAL A 65 -5.45 -15.54 12.00
N ARG A 66 -6.58 -16.24 12.11
CA ARG A 66 -7.31 -16.34 13.38
C ARG A 66 -6.43 -16.95 14.47
N ALA A 67 -6.62 -16.49 15.70
CA ALA A 67 -5.85 -16.99 16.86
C ALA A 67 -6.07 -18.46 17.18
N ASP A 68 -7.18 -19.06 16.74
CA ASP A 68 -7.50 -20.46 16.88
C ASP A 68 -7.10 -21.32 15.64
N SER A 69 -6.49 -20.71 14.65
CA SER A 69 -6.03 -21.41 13.45
C SER A 69 -4.74 -22.18 13.70
N PRO A 70 -4.55 -23.36 13.10
CA PRO A 70 -3.34 -24.17 13.26
C PRO A 70 -2.04 -23.47 12.82
N GLY A 71 -2.13 -22.48 11.94
CA GLY A 71 -0.99 -21.68 11.48
C GLY A 71 -0.78 -20.36 12.24
N TYR A 72 -1.48 -20.16 13.38
CA TYR A 72 -1.34 -18.94 14.16
C TYR A 72 0.05 -18.87 14.81
N LEU A 73 0.72 -17.75 14.55
CA LEU A 73 1.97 -17.37 15.22
C LEU A 73 1.66 -16.21 16.17
N GLN A 74 2.03 -16.37 17.43
CA GLN A 74 1.63 -15.46 18.49
C GLN A 74 2.26 -14.07 18.35
N ASP A 75 3.50 -14.01 17.82
CA ASP A 75 4.20 -12.77 17.55
C ASP A 75 5.33 -12.98 16.54
N GLY A 76 5.92 -11.89 16.09
CA GLY A 76 7.07 -11.94 15.22
C GLY A 76 7.61 -10.57 14.86
N VAL A 77 8.78 -10.61 14.28
CA VAL A 77 9.49 -9.41 13.83
C VAL A 77 9.70 -9.51 12.34
N THR A 78 9.49 -8.39 11.65
CA THR A 78 9.77 -8.26 10.23
C THR A 78 10.76 -7.14 9.98
N ALA A 79 11.73 -7.39 9.11
CA ALA A 79 12.57 -6.36 8.54
C ALA A 79 12.12 -6.10 7.10
N GLN A 80 11.92 -4.84 6.76
CA GLN A 80 11.45 -4.43 5.43
C GLN A 80 12.43 -3.45 4.80
N MET A 81 12.79 -3.70 3.57
CA MET A 81 13.61 -2.82 2.76
C MET A 81 12.80 -2.36 1.55
N ASN A 82 12.77 -1.07 1.30
CA ASN A 82 12.12 -0.49 0.13
C ASN A 82 13.13 0.36 -0.65
N LEU A 83 13.05 0.26 -1.96
CA LEU A 83 13.74 1.13 -2.90
C LEU A 83 12.71 1.61 -3.91
N SER A 84 12.55 2.92 -4.07
CA SER A 84 11.62 3.46 -5.05
C SER A 84 12.24 4.57 -5.88
N PHE A 85 11.88 4.59 -7.15
CA PHE A 85 12.16 5.67 -8.09
C PHE A 85 10.83 6.29 -8.49
N ASN A 86 10.72 7.61 -8.35
CA ASN A 86 9.55 8.37 -8.78
C ASN A 86 9.97 9.37 -9.86
N LEU A 87 9.12 9.55 -10.86
CA LEU A 87 9.29 10.48 -11.96
C LEU A 87 8.02 11.34 -12.10
N GLY A 88 8.09 12.57 -11.65
CA GLY A 88 7.08 13.58 -11.98
C GLY A 88 7.18 13.94 -13.46
N LEU A 89 6.04 14.01 -14.14
CA LEU A 89 5.96 14.22 -15.59
C LEU A 89 5.61 15.67 -15.95
N GLY A 90 5.67 16.58 -14.97
CA GLY A 90 5.36 17.98 -15.13
C GLY A 90 3.98 18.37 -14.59
N GLU A 91 3.60 19.62 -14.81
CA GLU A 91 2.37 20.23 -14.32
C GLU A 91 1.55 20.77 -15.48
N TYR A 92 0.25 20.46 -15.49
CA TYR A 92 -0.66 20.77 -16.57
C TYR A 92 -1.90 21.46 -16.01
N GLY A 93 -2.16 22.69 -16.44
CA GLY A 93 -3.42 23.40 -16.17
C GLY A 93 -4.54 22.88 -17.07
N ILE A 94 -5.70 22.63 -16.50
CA ILE A 94 -6.92 22.28 -17.23
C ILE A 94 -7.95 23.38 -16.96
N GLY A 95 -8.14 24.27 -17.92
CA GLY A 95 -8.81 25.53 -17.66
C GLY A 95 -8.03 26.37 -16.64
N ASP A 96 -8.74 27.26 -15.92
CA ASP A 96 -8.12 28.23 -15.01
C ASP A 96 -7.95 27.72 -13.57
N GLU A 97 -8.59 26.62 -13.21
CA GLU A 97 -8.77 26.22 -11.81
C GLU A 97 -8.25 24.81 -11.47
N VAL A 98 -7.92 23.97 -12.46
CA VAL A 98 -7.52 22.60 -12.22
C VAL A 98 -6.06 22.39 -12.61
N LEU A 99 -5.27 21.84 -11.69
CA LEU A 99 -3.88 21.46 -11.94
C LEU A 99 -3.73 19.94 -11.91
N ALA A 100 -3.19 19.35 -12.99
CA ALA A 100 -2.84 17.95 -13.06
C ALA A 100 -1.33 17.75 -12.94
N THR A 101 -0.88 16.82 -12.08
CA THR A 101 0.54 16.54 -11.82
C THR A 101 0.82 15.03 -11.96
N PRO A 102 0.83 14.49 -13.19
CA PRO A 102 1.04 13.07 -13.41
C PRO A 102 2.44 12.62 -12.99
N SER A 103 2.52 11.38 -12.50
CA SER A 103 3.78 10.78 -12.08
C SER A 103 3.81 9.28 -12.31
N PHE A 104 5.02 8.76 -12.38
CA PHE A 104 5.30 7.34 -12.54
C PHE A 104 6.20 6.87 -11.39
N MET A 105 5.95 5.65 -10.88
CA MET A 105 6.70 5.06 -9.79
C MET A 105 7.16 3.65 -10.13
N LEU A 106 8.40 3.34 -9.77
CA LEU A 106 8.91 1.98 -9.71
C LEU A 106 9.35 1.72 -8.27
N MET A 107 8.88 0.62 -7.67
CA MET A 107 9.29 0.25 -6.31
C MET A 107 9.64 -1.23 -6.23
N GLN A 108 10.71 -1.51 -5.51
CA GLN A 108 11.10 -2.83 -5.06
C GLN A 108 11.03 -2.87 -3.54
N MET A 109 10.20 -3.74 -3.01
CA MET A 109 10.09 -4.00 -1.57
C MET A 109 10.58 -5.41 -1.27
N ARG A 110 11.30 -5.59 -0.18
CA ARG A 110 11.70 -6.88 0.35
C ARG A 110 11.33 -6.99 1.82
N THR A 111 10.64 -8.06 2.16
CA THR A 111 10.24 -8.35 3.53
C THR A 111 10.92 -9.62 4.00
N TYR A 112 11.59 -9.54 5.15
CA TYR A 112 12.19 -10.65 5.88
C TYR A 112 11.37 -10.91 7.14
N ASN A 113 10.92 -12.14 7.32
CA ASN A 113 10.13 -12.56 8.46
C ASN A 113 10.94 -13.46 9.37
N ASP A 114 11.22 -12.99 10.60
CA ASP A 114 11.98 -13.71 11.63
C ASP A 114 11.14 -14.72 12.44
N PRO A 115 9.80 -14.59 12.55
CA PRO A 115 8.98 -15.47 13.41
C PRO A 115 8.95 -16.95 13.00
N VAL A 116 9.47 -17.27 11.83
CA VAL A 116 9.44 -18.63 11.28
C VAL A 116 10.67 -19.45 11.69
N LYS A 117 11.57 -18.92 12.51
CA LYS A 117 12.76 -19.63 12.99
C LYS A 117 12.47 -20.96 13.66
N ASP A 118 11.32 -21.07 14.34
CA ASP A 118 10.95 -22.29 15.07
C ASP A 118 10.43 -23.43 14.18
N TYR A 119 10.18 -23.17 12.89
CA TYR A 119 9.70 -24.16 11.93
C TYR A 119 10.81 -24.85 11.11
N GLY A 120 12.07 -24.82 11.58
CA GLY A 120 13.19 -25.50 10.92
C GLY A 120 13.57 -24.87 9.57
N ASN A 121 13.78 -25.69 8.53
CA ASN A 121 14.20 -25.25 7.20
C ASN A 121 13.17 -24.42 6.42
N THR A 122 12.01 -24.12 7.02
CA THR A 122 10.95 -23.29 6.42
C THR A 122 11.12 -21.80 6.68
N GLN A 123 12.24 -21.38 7.26
CA GLN A 123 12.52 -20.02 7.75
C GLN A 123 12.27 -18.87 6.76
N ASN A 124 12.30 -19.14 5.46
CA ASN A 124 12.17 -18.10 4.44
C ASN A 124 10.88 -18.24 3.59
N VAL A 125 9.92 -19.03 4.08
CA VAL A 125 8.67 -19.30 3.35
C VAL A 125 7.83 -18.05 3.17
N TYR A 126 7.86 -17.16 4.15
CA TYR A 126 7.09 -15.91 4.15
C TYR A 126 7.90 -14.69 3.69
N ASP A 127 9.17 -14.89 3.33
CA ASP A 127 9.98 -13.82 2.77
C ASP A 127 9.52 -13.54 1.34
N VAL A 128 9.21 -12.28 1.06
CA VAL A 128 8.63 -11.88 -0.21
C VAL A 128 9.37 -10.67 -0.77
N ASP A 129 9.71 -10.74 -2.05
CA ASP A 129 10.08 -9.60 -2.87
C ASP A 129 8.83 -9.09 -3.59
N VAL A 130 8.55 -7.80 -3.54
CA VAL A 130 7.42 -7.20 -4.26
C VAL A 130 7.92 -6.13 -5.19
N GLN A 131 7.54 -6.25 -6.45
CA GLN A 131 7.79 -5.26 -7.48
C GLN A 131 6.51 -4.51 -7.76
N ILE A 132 6.57 -3.20 -7.76
CA ILE A 132 5.43 -2.34 -8.03
C ILE A 132 5.80 -1.35 -9.12
N VAL A 133 4.91 -1.25 -10.10
CA VAL A 133 4.91 -0.19 -11.12
C VAL A 133 3.63 0.60 -10.93
N GLY A 134 3.74 1.90 -10.72
CA GLY A 134 2.60 2.78 -10.46
C GLY A 134 2.54 3.94 -11.44
N PHE A 135 1.32 4.33 -11.79
CA PHE A 135 1.00 5.60 -12.43
C PHE A 135 -0.01 6.32 -11.56
N SER A 136 0.18 7.61 -11.37
CA SER A 136 -0.73 8.46 -10.61
C SER A 136 -0.90 9.79 -11.34
N MET A 137 -2.14 10.25 -11.41
CA MET A 137 -2.50 11.54 -11.98
C MET A 137 -3.47 12.27 -11.04
N PRO A 138 -2.94 12.98 -10.05
CA PRO A 138 -3.73 13.85 -9.19
C PRO A 138 -4.17 15.10 -9.96
N PHE A 139 -5.41 15.49 -9.74
CA PHE A 139 -6.02 16.73 -10.16
C PHE A 139 -6.31 17.55 -8.91
N VAL A 140 -5.60 18.65 -8.74
CA VAL A 140 -5.88 19.63 -7.67
C VAL A 140 -7.03 20.50 -8.15
N LEU A 141 -8.10 20.49 -7.41
CA LEU A 141 -9.33 21.24 -7.66
C LEU A 141 -9.42 22.41 -6.68
N PRO A 142 -10.30 23.40 -6.92
CA PRO A 142 -10.62 24.44 -5.95
C PRO A 142 -10.99 23.88 -4.58
N ASP A 143 -10.83 24.69 -3.53
CA ASP A 143 -11.16 24.36 -2.15
C ASP A 143 -10.39 23.15 -1.58
N ASP A 144 -9.12 22.93 -2.01
CA ASP A 144 -8.24 21.86 -1.53
C ASP A 144 -8.76 20.43 -1.76
N PHE A 145 -9.61 20.25 -2.75
CA PHE A 145 -9.98 18.91 -3.22
C PHE A 145 -8.91 18.35 -4.16
N ILE A 146 -8.60 17.08 -4.01
CA ILE A 146 -7.69 16.36 -4.89
C ILE A 146 -8.39 15.09 -5.38
N VAL A 147 -8.58 14.97 -6.68
CA VAL A 147 -9.05 13.75 -7.33
C VAL A 147 -7.86 13.06 -7.98
N THR A 148 -7.60 11.81 -7.65
CA THR A 148 -6.47 11.08 -8.23
C THR A 148 -6.97 9.87 -9.02
N LEU A 149 -6.57 9.79 -10.28
CA LEU A 149 -6.63 8.58 -11.08
C LEU A 149 -5.31 7.83 -10.90
N GLY A 150 -5.40 6.58 -10.49
CA GLY A 150 -4.25 5.74 -10.25
C GLY A 150 -4.33 4.41 -11.00
N HIS A 151 -3.18 3.83 -11.28
CA HIS A 151 -3.04 2.46 -11.71
C HIS A 151 -1.78 1.87 -11.09
N SER A 152 -1.87 0.68 -10.53
CA SER A 152 -0.72 -0.06 -10.04
C SER A 152 -0.66 -1.47 -10.61
N TYR A 153 0.54 -1.90 -10.98
CA TYR A 153 0.88 -3.27 -11.27
C TYR A 153 1.76 -3.79 -10.14
N VAL A 154 1.34 -4.87 -9.50
CA VAL A 154 2.03 -5.47 -8.36
C VAL A 154 2.40 -6.91 -8.66
N ARG A 155 3.65 -7.27 -8.41
CA ARG A 155 4.21 -8.59 -8.67
C ARG A 155 4.97 -9.10 -7.45
N PRO A 156 4.35 -9.84 -6.53
CA PRO A 156 5.03 -10.53 -5.45
C PRO A 156 5.79 -11.76 -5.97
N ILE A 157 6.99 -11.95 -5.44
CA ILE A 157 7.92 -13.01 -5.81
C ILE A 157 8.34 -13.72 -4.52
N ALA A 158 8.16 -15.02 -4.44
CA ALA A 158 8.64 -15.82 -3.32
C ALA A 158 10.18 -15.75 -3.26
N PHE A 159 10.72 -15.29 -2.14
CA PHE A 159 12.16 -15.05 -2.02
C PHE A 159 12.99 -16.32 -2.23
N ARG A 160 12.52 -17.44 -1.67
CA ARG A 160 13.24 -18.71 -1.70
C ARG A 160 13.26 -19.35 -3.09
N THR A 161 12.10 -19.44 -3.73
CA THR A 161 11.94 -20.14 -5.01
C THR A 161 12.18 -19.24 -6.21
N LYS A 162 12.16 -17.92 -6.02
CA LYS A 162 12.19 -16.88 -7.07
C LYS A 162 10.99 -16.95 -8.03
N ASN A 163 9.97 -17.73 -7.68
CA ASN A 163 8.76 -17.82 -8.48
C ASN A 163 7.85 -16.62 -8.22
N VAL A 164 7.21 -16.14 -9.26
CA VAL A 164 6.15 -15.14 -9.15
C VAL A 164 4.95 -15.79 -8.49
N ILE A 165 4.46 -15.20 -7.41
CA ILE A 165 3.30 -15.71 -6.68
C ILE A 165 2.02 -15.35 -7.45
N SER A 166 1.93 -14.11 -7.87
CA SER A 166 0.79 -13.57 -8.61
C SER A 166 1.20 -12.25 -9.26
N TYR A 167 0.33 -11.69 -10.06
CA TYR A 167 0.40 -10.29 -10.47
C TYR A 167 -0.99 -9.70 -10.45
N SER A 168 -1.08 -8.46 -10.07
CA SER A 168 -2.35 -7.73 -10.04
C SER A 168 -2.24 -6.40 -10.76
N ASN A 169 -3.29 -6.05 -11.47
CA ASN A 169 -3.51 -4.75 -12.07
C ASN A 169 -4.64 -4.07 -11.31
N THR A 170 -4.39 -2.89 -10.78
CA THR A 170 -5.34 -2.22 -9.90
C THR A 170 -5.54 -0.77 -10.34
N PRO A 171 -6.50 -0.48 -11.24
CA PRO A 171 -6.98 0.86 -11.44
C PRO A 171 -7.67 1.38 -10.17
N SER A 172 -7.52 2.67 -9.89
CA SER A 172 -8.09 3.32 -8.72
C SER A 172 -8.53 4.75 -9.00
N LEU A 173 -9.51 5.19 -8.22
CA LEU A 173 -9.94 6.57 -8.13
C LEU A 173 -10.01 6.97 -6.67
N THR A 174 -9.38 8.07 -6.29
CA THR A 174 -9.46 8.60 -4.94
C THR A 174 -9.89 10.06 -4.96
N LEU A 175 -10.61 10.44 -3.91
CA LEU A 175 -10.96 11.82 -3.59
C LEU A 175 -10.37 12.14 -2.22
N ALA A 176 -9.56 13.17 -2.13
CA ALA A 176 -9.03 13.67 -0.87
C ALA A 176 -9.43 15.13 -0.66
N LYS A 177 -9.53 15.51 0.61
CA LYS A 177 -9.70 16.90 1.03
C LYS A 177 -8.88 17.18 2.27
N ASN A 178 -8.14 18.28 2.23
CA ASN A 178 -7.41 18.81 3.37
C ASN A 178 -8.23 19.90 4.08
N PHE A 179 -8.25 19.83 5.39
CA PHE A 179 -8.88 20.79 6.28
C PHE A 179 -7.79 21.40 7.17
N PRO A 180 -7.16 22.51 6.75
CA PRO A 180 -6.22 23.21 7.59
C PRO A 180 -6.92 23.78 8.82
N LEU A 181 -6.33 23.58 9.99
CA LEU A 181 -6.84 24.10 11.26
C LEU A 181 -6.09 25.39 11.65
N PRO A 182 -6.72 26.29 12.42
CA PRO A 182 -6.07 27.54 12.85
C PRO A 182 -4.80 27.34 13.68
N THR A 183 -4.61 26.16 14.25
CA THR A 183 -3.43 25.76 15.03
C THR A 183 -2.23 25.36 14.17
N GLY A 184 -2.36 25.35 12.84
CA GLY A 184 -1.35 24.85 11.91
C GLY A 184 -1.38 23.35 11.68
N ASP A 185 -2.30 22.64 12.33
CA ASP A 185 -2.55 21.22 12.12
C ASP A 185 -3.40 21.01 10.86
N VAL A 186 -3.39 19.80 10.30
CA VAL A 186 -4.20 19.47 9.12
C VAL A 186 -4.98 18.20 9.38
N VAL A 187 -6.26 18.19 9.03
CA VAL A 187 -7.06 16.97 8.92
C VAL A 187 -7.22 16.62 7.45
N THR A 188 -6.83 15.43 7.06
CA THR A 188 -7.02 14.93 5.70
C THR A 188 -8.04 13.82 5.71
N PHE A 189 -9.08 13.96 4.91
CA PHE A 189 -10.03 12.90 4.61
C PHE A 189 -9.78 12.37 3.20
N THR A 190 -9.76 11.04 3.04
CA THR A 190 -9.62 10.39 1.74
C THR A 190 -10.69 9.31 1.58
N ALA A 191 -11.35 9.29 0.43
CA ALA A 191 -12.24 8.22 0.01
C ALA A 191 -11.72 7.64 -1.30
N GLY A 192 -11.68 6.32 -1.43
CA GLY A 192 -11.15 5.64 -2.60
C GLY A 192 -12.00 4.46 -3.04
N ILE A 193 -11.90 4.16 -4.33
CA ILE A 193 -12.41 2.94 -4.95
C ILE A 193 -11.33 2.38 -5.86
N SER A 194 -11.13 1.07 -5.80
CA SER A 194 -10.20 0.37 -6.68
C SER A 194 -10.74 -0.99 -7.07
N TYR A 195 -10.35 -1.46 -8.23
CA TYR A 195 -10.66 -2.80 -8.70
C TYR A 195 -9.36 -3.54 -9.00
N SER A 196 -9.13 -4.67 -8.34
CA SER A 196 -7.94 -5.48 -8.55
C SER A 196 -8.27 -6.66 -9.46
N PHE A 197 -7.59 -6.73 -10.59
CA PHE A 197 -7.53 -7.90 -11.46
C PHE A 197 -6.30 -8.70 -11.08
N THR A 198 -6.48 -9.91 -10.57
CA THR A 198 -5.37 -10.74 -10.09
C THR A 198 -5.24 -11.97 -10.97
N GLU A 199 -4.03 -12.21 -11.44
CA GLU A 199 -3.64 -13.39 -12.20
C GLU A 199 -2.48 -14.09 -11.49
N GLY A 200 -2.39 -15.40 -11.63
CA GLY A 200 -1.29 -16.20 -11.07
C GLY A 200 -1.39 -17.63 -11.56
N ASP A 201 -0.29 -18.34 -11.48
CA ASP A 201 -0.25 -19.77 -11.78
C ASP A 201 -0.88 -20.58 -10.65
N THR A 202 -1.23 -21.83 -10.91
CA THR A 202 -1.69 -22.74 -9.85
C THR A 202 -0.60 -22.91 -8.80
N LEU A 203 -0.98 -23.13 -7.56
CA LEU A 203 -0.03 -23.31 -6.45
C LEU A 203 1.02 -24.40 -6.78
N LYS A 204 0.61 -25.45 -7.48
CA LYS A 204 1.47 -26.57 -7.88
C LYS A 204 2.51 -26.15 -8.93
N GLU A 205 2.18 -25.25 -9.82
CA GLU A 205 3.13 -24.69 -10.83
C GLU A 205 4.06 -23.65 -10.22
N GLN A 206 3.56 -22.89 -9.23
CA GLN A 206 4.32 -21.90 -8.51
C GLN A 206 5.34 -22.48 -7.54
N ILE A 207 5.04 -23.64 -6.94
CA ILE A 207 5.85 -24.24 -5.89
C ILE A 207 6.59 -25.45 -6.45
N SER A 208 7.76 -25.20 -6.98
CA SER A 208 8.70 -26.26 -7.38
C SER A 208 9.44 -26.92 -6.20
N ASP A 209 9.39 -26.32 -5.00
CA ASP A 209 9.97 -26.89 -3.77
C ASP A 209 8.93 -27.77 -3.07
N PRO A 210 9.15 -29.11 -3.03
CA PRO A 210 8.19 -30.03 -2.44
C PRO A 210 7.95 -29.78 -0.94
N VAL A 211 8.94 -29.30 -0.20
CA VAL A 211 8.79 -29.01 1.24
C VAL A 211 7.85 -27.84 1.46
N TYR A 212 7.97 -26.82 0.61
CA TYR A 212 7.09 -25.66 0.66
C TYR A 212 5.66 -26.01 0.22
N TYR A 213 5.53 -26.80 -0.84
CA TYR A 213 4.23 -27.30 -1.29
C TYR A 213 3.53 -28.12 -0.20
N ASP A 214 4.24 -29.08 0.42
CA ASP A 214 3.70 -29.93 1.47
C ASP A 214 3.28 -29.11 2.71
N PHE A 215 4.05 -28.11 3.08
CA PHE A 215 3.69 -27.19 4.18
C PHE A 215 2.41 -26.42 3.87
N ILE A 216 2.34 -25.79 2.70
CA ILE A 216 1.13 -25.07 2.27
C ILE A 216 -0.06 -26.00 2.13
N ALA A 217 0.14 -27.19 1.56
CA ALA A 217 -0.89 -28.21 1.43
C ALA A 217 -1.43 -28.67 2.80
N ALA A 218 -0.54 -28.93 3.76
CA ALA A 218 -0.91 -29.34 5.12
C ALA A 218 -1.70 -28.27 5.86
N VAL A 219 -1.31 -27.00 5.74
CA VAL A 219 -2.04 -25.90 6.38
C VAL A 219 -3.42 -25.71 5.73
N MET A 220 -3.55 -25.96 4.45
CA MET A 220 -4.81 -25.85 3.73
C MET A 220 -5.76 -27.01 4.01
N ASP A 221 -5.26 -28.25 4.10
CA ASP A 221 -6.05 -29.40 4.51
C ASP A 221 -6.60 -29.25 5.93
N GLN A 222 -5.83 -28.65 6.83
CA GLN A 222 -6.28 -28.37 8.20
C GLN A 222 -7.33 -27.25 8.27
N SER A 223 -7.38 -26.36 7.30
CA SER A 223 -8.40 -25.29 7.24
C SER A 223 -9.74 -25.74 6.66
N GLY A 224 -9.87 -27.02 6.26
CA GLY A 224 -11.11 -27.58 5.70
C GLY A 224 -11.44 -27.10 4.28
N ASN A 225 -10.55 -26.40 3.63
CA ASN A 225 -10.78 -25.79 2.32
C ASN A 225 -10.49 -26.69 1.12
N GLY A 226 -10.44 -28.02 1.32
CA GLY A 226 -10.26 -28.99 0.25
C GLY A 226 -8.81 -29.18 -0.18
N SER A 227 -8.61 -30.16 -1.07
CA SER A 227 -7.29 -30.56 -1.55
C SER A 227 -6.49 -29.42 -2.17
N ALA A 228 -5.23 -29.26 -1.78
CA ALA A 228 -4.29 -28.31 -2.33
C ALA A 228 -4.17 -28.33 -3.87
N SER A 229 -4.57 -29.42 -4.50
CA SER A 229 -4.62 -29.59 -5.95
C SER A 229 -5.76 -28.82 -6.64
N ALA A 230 -6.76 -28.34 -5.89
CA ALA A 230 -7.90 -27.57 -6.39
C ALA A 230 -7.65 -26.06 -6.38
N LEU A 231 -6.45 -25.62 -5.98
CA LEU A 231 -6.18 -24.27 -5.63
C LEU A 231 -5.67 -23.43 -6.80
N TYR A 232 -6.42 -22.43 -7.01
CA TYR A 232 -6.29 -21.14 -7.65
C TYR A 232 -6.32 -21.13 -9.17
N PRO A 233 -7.51 -21.03 -9.75
CA PRO A 233 -7.62 -20.33 -11.01
C PRO A 233 -7.15 -18.87 -10.83
N SER A 234 -6.58 -18.34 -11.87
CA SER A 234 -5.90 -17.05 -11.96
C SER A 234 -6.67 -15.81 -11.44
N ASN A 235 -7.97 -15.90 -11.28
CA ASN A 235 -8.86 -14.77 -10.94
C ASN A 235 -9.53 -14.87 -9.56
N LEU A 236 -9.01 -15.70 -8.65
CA LEU A 236 -9.65 -15.94 -7.33
C LEU A 236 -9.69 -14.70 -6.42
N GLN A 237 -8.86 -13.74 -6.67
CA GLN A 237 -8.69 -12.56 -5.82
C GLN A 237 -9.17 -11.26 -6.48
N ASP A 238 -9.86 -11.34 -7.62
CA ASP A 238 -10.45 -10.13 -8.18
C ASP A 238 -11.41 -9.52 -7.19
N SER A 239 -11.21 -8.25 -6.90
CA SER A 239 -11.96 -7.58 -5.85
C SER A 239 -12.19 -6.11 -6.15
N LEU A 240 -13.36 -5.63 -5.75
CA LEU A 240 -13.70 -4.23 -5.67
C LEU A 240 -13.49 -3.77 -4.22
N THR A 241 -12.62 -2.80 -4.03
CA THR A 241 -12.29 -2.28 -2.70
C THR A 241 -12.73 -0.82 -2.57
N HIS A 242 -13.44 -0.53 -1.49
CA HIS A 242 -13.76 0.83 -1.04
C HIS A 242 -12.89 1.14 0.18
N THR A 243 -12.31 2.33 0.22
CA THR A 243 -11.45 2.77 1.34
C THR A 243 -11.87 4.14 1.83
N LEU A 244 -11.92 4.32 3.15
CA LEU A 244 -12.06 5.60 3.82
C LEU A 244 -10.88 5.77 4.76
N ASN A 245 -10.23 6.92 4.72
CA ASN A 245 -9.09 7.24 5.56
C ASN A 245 -9.24 8.65 6.15
N LEU A 246 -8.97 8.78 7.43
CA LEU A 246 -8.91 10.05 8.15
C LEU A 246 -7.55 10.14 8.84
N VAL A 247 -6.80 11.17 8.52
CA VAL A 247 -5.48 11.44 9.10
C VAL A 247 -5.50 12.83 9.74
N TYR A 248 -5.06 12.92 10.98
CA TYR A 248 -4.79 14.20 11.63
C TYR A 248 -3.28 14.38 11.72
N THR A 249 -2.76 15.44 11.13
CA THR A 249 -1.32 15.73 11.10
C THR A 249 -1.03 16.93 11.98
N LYS A 250 -0.19 16.71 12.97
CA LYS A 250 0.23 17.72 13.94
C LYS A 250 1.73 17.92 13.90
N PRO A 251 2.21 19.10 13.46
CA PRO A 251 3.61 19.47 13.64
C PRO A 251 3.88 19.79 15.12
N ILE A 252 4.99 19.30 15.65
CA ILE A 252 5.46 19.57 17.01
C ILE A 252 6.85 20.18 16.91
N GLY A 253 6.94 21.48 17.21
CA GLY A 253 8.14 22.24 16.94
C GLY A 253 8.43 22.33 15.44
N GLU A 254 9.72 22.35 15.08
CA GLU A 254 10.15 22.60 13.69
C GLU A 254 10.29 21.30 12.88
N ARG A 255 10.39 20.15 13.52
CA ARG A 255 10.80 18.90 12.82
C ARG A 255 9.93 17.70 13.10
N LEU A 256 9.37 17.57 14.30
CA LEU A 256 8.58 16.39 14.62
C LEU A 256 7.16 16.54 14.06
N THR A 257 6.68 15.53 13.38
CA THR A 257 5.27 15.43 12.95
C THR A 257 4.65 14.18 13.55
N ILE A 258 3.47 14.29 14.13
CA ILE A 258 2.69 13.14 14.62
C ILE A 258 1.39 13.08 13.83
N SER A 259 1.09 11.88 13.31
CA SER A 259 -0.06 11.66 12.43
C SER A 259 -0.86 10.43 12.87
N PRO A 260 -1.80 10.58 13.84
CA PRO A 260 -2.80 9.54 14.08
C PRO A 260 -3.74 9.40 12.89
N SER A 261 -4.18 8.16 12.64
CA SER A 261 -5.04 7.83 11.52
C SER A 261 -6.07 6.75 11.86
N VAL A 262 -7.18 6.78 11.13
CA VAL A 262 -8.20 5.74 11.14
C VAL A 262 -8.50 5.37 9.69
N VAL A 263 -8.42 4.08 9.39
CA VAL A 263 -8.69 3.54 8.05
C VAL A 263 -9.78 2.50 8.13
N TYR A 264 -10.71 2.56 7.21
CA TYR A 264 -11.69 1.52 6.92
C TYR A 264 -11.55 1.10 5.46
N SER A 265 -11.55 -0.19 5.19
CA SER A 265 -11.66 -0.72 3.84
C SER A 265 -12.65 -1.87 3.78
N ASN A 266 -13.34 -2.00 2.65
CA ASN A 266 -14.23 -3.11 2.36
C ASN A 266 -13.88 -3.66 0.98
N SER A 267 -13.41 -4.91 0.93
CA SER A 267 -13.07 -5.64 -0.29
C SER A 267 -14.15 -6.67 -0.60
N MET A 268 -14.81 -6.52 -1.73
CA MET A 268 -15.82 -7.44 -2.24
C MET A 268 -15.21 -8.28 -3.37
N TYR A 269 -15.16 -9.59 -3.18
CA TYR A 269 -14.62 -10.52 -4.17
C TYR A 269 -15.64 -10.78 -5.28
N THR A 270 -15.22 -10.61 -6.52
CA THR A 270 -16.11 -10.59 -7.69
C THR A 270 -15.95 -11.79 -8.60
N SER A 271 -14.94 -12.64 -8.37
CA SER A 271 -14.66 -13.79 -9.23
C SER A 271 -14.19 -15.02 -8.47
N GLY A 272 -14.21 -16.17 -9.13
CA GLY A 272 -13.71 -17.45 -8.66
C GLY A 272 -14.47 -18.03 -7.46
N SER A 273 -13.77 -18.81 -6.65
CA SER A 273 -14.33 -19.47 -5.47
C SER A 273 -14.72 -18.54 -4.33
N PHE A 274 -14.28 -17.29 -4.39
CA PHE A 274 -14.56 -16.27 -3.38
C PHE A 274 -15.65 -15.27 -3.77
N VAL A 275 -16.32 -15.49 -4.91
CA VAL A 275 -17.45 -14.65 -5.31
C VAL A 275 -18.43 -14.47 -4.15
N GLY A 276 -18.74 -13.19 -3.86
CA GLY A 276 -19.66 -12.81 -2.78
C GLY A 276 -19.02 -12.71 -1.39
N ARG A 277 -17.75 -13.09 -1.21
CA ARG A 277 -17.03 -12.80 0.03
C ARG A 277 -16.81 -11.30 0.15
N SER A 278 -17.00 -10.79 1.36
CA SER A 278 -16.73 -9.40 1.74
C SER A 278 -15.83 -9.38 2.96
N ASP A 279 -14.71 -8.68 2.86
CA ASP A 279 -13.72 -8.51 3.91
C ASP A 279 -13.70 -7.04 4.34
N GLN A 280 -14.03 -6.77 5.60
CA GLN A 280 -13.99 -5.44 6.19
C GLN A 280 -12.76 -5.33 7.08
N THR A 281 -11.91 -4.36 6.80
CA THR A 281 -10.69 -4.12 7.57
C THR A 281 -10.76 -2.74 8.21
N TYR A 282 -10.48 -2.70 9.49
CA TYR A 282 -10.38 -1.49 10.29
C TYR A 282 -8.98 -1.36 10.82
N SER A 283 -8.44 -0.15 10.82
CA SER A 283 -7.11 0.14 11.30
C SER A 283 -7.10 1.46 12.04
N VAL A 284 -6.47 1.46 13.21
CA VAL A 284 -6.22 2.68 14.01
C VAL A 284 -4.74 2.71 14.31
N GLY A 285 -4.09 3.79 13.93
CA GLY A 285 -2.66 3.90 14.10
C GLY A 285 -2.16 5.30 14.33
N THR A 286 -0.87 5.42 14.51
CA THR A 286 -0.15 6.69 14.57
C THR A 286 1.23 6.52 13.98
N ASN A 287 1.70 7.57 13.34
CA ASN A 287 3.07 7.69 12.87
C ASN A 287 3.69 8.95 13.47
N ALA A 288 4.94 8.85 13.93
CA ALA A 288 5.75 9.97 14.35
C ALA A 288 6.97 10.04 13.43
N ALA A 289 7.12 11.12 12.68
CA ALA A 289 8.21 11.31 11.72
C ALA A 289 9.11 12.46 12.15
N TYR A 290 10.42 12.24 12.07
CA TYR A 290 11.44 13.23 12.42
C TYR A 290 12.50 13.30 11.31
N PRO A 291 12.53 14.33 10.47
CA PRO A 291 13.61 14.57 9.53
C PRO A 291 14.86 15.03 10.30
N ILE A 292 15.91 14.21 10.23
CA ILE A 292 17.21 14.54 10.84
C ILE A 292 17.96 15.51 9.92
N PHE A 293 17.94 15.20 8.63
CA PHE A 293 18.46 16.01 7.53
C PHE A 293 17.42 16.08 6.43
N ASP A 294 17.59 16.97 5.46
CA ASP A 294 16.66 17.10 4.33
C ASP A 294 16.55 15.81 3.49
N TRP A 295 17.56 14.98 3.53
CA TRP A 295 17.63 13.71 2.81
C TRP A 295 17.47 12.48 3.70
N PHE A 296 17.42 12.61 5.04
CA PHE A 296 17.35 11.47 5.97
C PHE A 296 16.33 11.69 7.08
N SER A 297 15.44 10.72 7.25
CA SER A 297 14.38 10.74 8.26
C SER A 297 14.33 9.45 9.07
N VAL A 298 13.80 9.57 10.27
CA VAL A 298 13.42 8.45 11.14
C VAL A 298 11.95 8.58 11.46
N SER A 299 11.22 7.47 11.37
CA SER A 299 9.84 7.42 11.81
C SER A 299 9.59 6.23 12.73
N ALA A 300 8.62 6.40 13.63
CA ALA A 300 8.12 5.33 14.48
C ALA A 300 6.61 5.23 14.27
N SER A 301 6.11 4.01 14.14
CA SER A 301 4.69 3.76 13.92
C SER A 301 4.14 2.72 14.88
N ALA A 302 2.86 2.85 15.19
CA ALA A 302 2.07 1.85 15.90
C ALA A 302 0.68 1.78 15.26
N ASN A 303 0.23 0.58 14.94
CA ASN A 303 -1.04 0.36 14.28
C ASN A 303 -1.74 -0.89 14.86
N HIS A 304 -3.01 -0.78 15.13
CA HIS A 304 -3.86 -1.91 15.47
C HIS A 304 -4.87 -2.12 14.35
N MET A 305 -4.90 -3.31 13.80
CA MET A 305 -5.74 -3.71 12.69
C MET A 305 -6.61 -4.89 13.10
N TRP A 306 -7.86 -4.90 12.63
CA TRP A 306 -8.72 -6.07 12.69
C TRP A 306 -9.50 -6.21 11.40
N LYS A 307 -9.70 -7.45 11.01
CA LYS A 307 -10.47 -7.83 9.83
C LYS A 307 -11.64 -8.69 10.23
N GLU A 308 -12.81 -8.32 9.74
CA GLU A 308 -14.04 -9.09 9.77
C GLU A 308 -14.36 -9.57 8.35
N SER A 309 -14.89 -10.76 8.20
CA SER A 309 -15.16 -11.37 6.90
C SER A 309 -16.46 -12.16 6.91
N SER A 310 -17.14 -12.21 5.77
CA SER A 310 -18.23 -13.16 5.55
C SER A 310 -17.71 -14.62 5.57
N ASP A 311 -16.42 -14.85 5.36
CA ASP A 311 -15.70 -16.10 5.64
C ASP A 311 -14.88 -15.91 6.93
N THR A 312 -15.43 -16.37 8.04
CA THR A 312 -14.84 -16.19 9.38
C THR A 312 -13.46 -16.83 9.53
N SER A 313 -13.07 -17.78 8.66
CA SER A 313 -11.73 -18.38 8.66
C SER A 313 -10.63 -17.38 8.31
N THR A 314 -10.96 -16.27 7.66
CA THR A 314 -10.02 -15.24 7.22
C THR A 314 -9.95 -14.05 8.16
N GLU A 315 -10.71 -14.06 9.26
CA GLU A 315 -10.68 -12.99 10.27
C GLU A 315 -9.36 -12.98 11.05
N PHE A 316 -8.90 -11.81 11.40
CA PHE A 316 -7.72 -11.68 12.26
C PHE A 316 -7.69 -10.36 13.02
N LYS A 317 -6.84 -10.31 14.03
CA LYS A 317 -6.41 -9.07 14.70
C LYS A 317 -4.90 -9.04 14.70
N ASP A 318 -4.34 -7.86 14.50
CA ASP A 318 -2.90 -7.66 14.53
C ASP A 318 -2.56 -6.30 15.13
N PHE A 319 -1.49 -6.24 15.88
CA PHE A 319 -0.84 -5.01 16.31
C PHE A 319 0.55 -4.98 15.70
N VAL A 320 0.85 -3.92 14.96
CA VAL A 320 2.15 -3.70 14.35
C VAL A 320 2.74 -2.43 14.93
N GLY A 321 3.99 -2.52 15.39
CA GLY A 321 4.75 -1.35 15.83
C GLY A 321 6.18 -1.43 15.36
N GLY A 322 6.76 -0.31 14.93
CA GLY A 322 8.10 -0.36 14.40
C GLY A 322 8.76 0.99 14.18
N VAL A 323 9.99 0.92 13.71
CA VAL A 323 10.82 2.08 13.36
C VAL A 323 11.30 1.93 11.93
N THR A 324 11.27 3.03 11.19
CA THR A 324 11.73 3.10 9.80
C THR A 324 12.76 4.22 9.64
N PHE A 325 13.82 3.92 8.93
CA PHE A 325 14.85 4.86 8.50
C PHE A 325 14.69 5.10 7.01
N GLY A 326 14.60 6.34 6.59
CA GLY A 326 14.36 6.72 5.20
C GLY A 326 15.41 7.67 4.66
N VAL A 327 15.80 7.46 3.42
CA VAL A 327 16.65 8.35 2.63
C VAL A 327 15.87 8.76 1.40
N ASN A 328 15.86 10.04 1.09
CA ASN A 328 15.22 10.59 -0.11
C ASN A 328 16.16 11.56 -0.80
N TYR A 329 16.27 11.43 -2.13
CA TYR A 329 17.09 12.29 -2.96
C TYR A 329 16.30 12.72 -4.19
N ALA A 330 16.13 14.04 -4.37
CA ALA A 330 15.54 14.65 -5.56
C ALA A 330 16.65 15.19 -6.46
N PHE A 331 16.52 15.00 -7.77
CA PHE A 331 17.50 15.43 -8.78
C PHE A 331 17.10 16.76 -9.42
#